data_11b6756dbfccff6e532eed235d555d58
#
_entry.id   11b6756dbfccff6e532eed235d555d58
#
_cell.length_a   1.000
_cell.length_b   1.000
_cell.length_c   1.000
_cell.angle_alpha   90.00
_cell.angle_beta   90.00
_cell.angle_gamma   90.00
#
_symmetry.space_group_name_H-M   'P 1'
#
loop_
_entity.id
_entity.type
_entity.pdbx_description
1 polymer ?
#
loop_
_entity_poly.entity_id
_entity_poly.type
_entity_poly.pdbx_seq_one_letter_code
_entity_poly.pdbx_strand_id
1 'polypeptide(L)'
;MKEMSLPTTRDSEGYCALYKMDCGDGLGLMTVYQVYPGIQVIYNDFEAAGCEWEENLDRDILEINHCREGREGSRLLSGSCLYLGEGDLSIHTMDNCAPEMSFPLRHYRGISVLINLKMAAEAPPEILSESGIDILKFKEKFCHDGNCFIMRAKDEIEHIFSELYSVPECLQRPYLKLKVQELLLFLCMVDVSKEKQRTQYTSPQVELVKEIHKRLTANLQERPTIEELSKEYLINTATLKDTFKGIYGQPIGAYMKEYRIRQAADLLRQTQVSIAEIASQIGYENQSKFASAFRDIMKIAPAEYRKQSGGK
;
A
#
# COMPACT_ATOMS: atom_id res chain seq x y z
N MET A 1 -23.83 -0.12 0.79
CA MET A 1 -23.56 1.28 1.21
C MET A 1 -23.03 1.21 2.63
N LYS A 2 -21.75 1.42 2.83
CA LYS A 2 -21.13 1.44 4.17
C LYS A 2 -20.61 2.85 4.39
N GLU A 3 -21.33 3.60 5.23
CA GLU A 3 -20.85 4.87 5.79
C GLU A 3 -19.46 4.64 6.37
N MET A 4 -18.55 5.60 6.19
CA MET A 4 -17.36 5.68 7.02
C MET A 4 -17.86 5.69 8.46
N SER A 5 -17.76 4.55 9.13
CA SER A 5 -18.39 4.32 10.42
C SER A 5 -17.94 5.40 11.40
N LEU A 6 -18.84 5.84 12.28
CA LEU A 6 -18.49 6.69 13.41
C LEU A 6 -17.24 6.12 14.09
N PRO A 7 -16.32 6.98 14.56
CA PRO A 7 -15.09 6.50 15.21
C PRO A 7 -15.45 5.51 16.32
N THR A 8 -14.80 4.36 16.30
CA THR A 8 -15.01 3.31 17.32
C THR A 8 -14.61 3.80 18.70
N THR A 9 -13.58 4.65 18.76
CA THR A 9 -13.13 5.34 19.98
C THR A 9 -12.63 6.73 19.61
N ARG A 10 -12.85 7.69 20.49
CA ARG A 10 -12.33 9.06 20.38
C ARG A 10 -11.78 9.46 21.75
N ASP A 11 -10.64 10.15 21.80
CA ASP A 11 -10.15 10.72 23.03
C ASP A 11 -11.02 11.90 23.50
N SER A 12 -10.91 12.28 24.77
CA SER A 12 -11.71 13.35 25.38
C SER A 12 -11.46 14.73 24.78
N GLU A 13 -10.31 14.94 24.13
CA GLU A 13 -9.92 16.22 23.52
C GLU A 13 -10.22 16.26 22.01
N GLY A 14 -10.65 15.14 21.40
CA GLY A 14 -10.89 15.02 19.96
C GLY A 14 -9.60 15.04 19.11
N TYR A 15 -8.44 14.81 19.73
CA TYR A 15 -7.14 14.78 19.08
C TYR A 15 -6.90 13.47 18.34
N CYS A 16 -7.37 12.36 18.88
CA CYS A 16 -7.19 11.02 18.31
C CYS A 16 -8.53 10.32 18.13
N ALA A 17 -8.72 9.67 16.99
CA ALA A 17 -9.89 8.85 16.70
C ALA A 17 -9.49 7.55 16.00
N LEU A 18 -10.06 6.42 16.43
CA LEU A 18 -9.87 5.11 15.82
C LEU A 18 -11.09 4.73 15.01
N TYR A 19 -10.89 4.39 13.75
CA TYR A 19 -11.90 3.88 12.83
C TYR A 19 -11.61 2.41 12.49
N LYS A 20 -12.64 1.57 12.54
CA LYS A 20 -12.62 0.21 12.02
C LYS A 20 -13.41 0.17 10.72
N MET A 21 -12.78 -0.34 9.68
CA MET A 21 -13.40 -0.48 8.36
C MET A 21 -13.58 -1.97 8.04
N ASP A 22 -14.83 -2.36 7.80
CA ASP A 22 -15.13 -3.69 7.27
C ASP A 22 -14.94 -3.64 5.75
N CYS A 23 -13.87 -4.28 5.27
CA CYS A 23 -13.51 -4.31 3.86
C CYS A 23 -14.15 -5.50 3.11
N GLY A 24 -15.08 -6.22 3.73
CA GLY A 24 -15.80 -7.35 3.12
C GLY A 24 -15.05 -8.67 3.25
N ASP A 25 -13.79 -8.74 2.85
CA ASP A 25 -12.94 -9.93 2.94
C ASP A 25 -11.80 -9.80 3.98
N GLY A 26 -11.86 -8.72 4.79
CA GLY A 26 -10.88 -8.41 5.81
C GLY A 26 -11.23 -7.18 6.62
N LEU A 27 -10.28 -6.66 7.35
CA LEU A 27 -10.44 -5.55 8.27
C LEU A 27 -9.41 -4.46 8.00
N GLY A 28 -9.84 -3.19 8.09
CA GLY A 28 -8.99 -2.01 8.12
C GLY A 28 -9.06 -1.30 9.47
N LEU A 29 -7.93 -0.78 9.91
CA LEU A 29 -7.82 0.10 11.06
C LEU A 29 -7.20 1.43 10.61
N MET A 30 -7.83 2.53 10.97
CA MET A 30 -7.31 3.87 10.71
C MET A 30 -7.27 4.64 12.03
N THR A 31 -6.07 5.05 12.45
CA THR A 31 -5.90 5.92 13.61
C THR A 31 -5.63 7.34 13.13
N VAL A 32 -6.58 8.22 13.35
CA VAL A 32 -6.58 9.60 12.84
C VAL A 32 -6.19 10.56 13.96
N TYR A 33 -5.19 11.40 13.72
CA TYR A 33 -4.72 12.44 14.62
C TYR A 33 -4.95 13.83 14.00
N GLN A 34 -5.63 14.72 14.74
CA GLN A 34 -5.80 16.11 14.36
C GLN A 34 -4.56 16.90 14.78
N VAL A 35 -3.66 17.20 13.84
CA VAL A 35 -2.35 17.81 14.16
C VAL A 35 -2.37 19.33 14.13
N TYR A 36 -2.97 19.91 13.08
CA TYR A 36 -3.21 21.33 12.92
C TYR A 36 -4.62 21.57 12.39
N PRO A 37 -5.19 22.78 12.45
CA PRO A 37 -6.42 23.09 11.74
C PRO A 37 -6.27 22.70 10.26
N GLY A 38 -7.18 21.85 9.77
CA GLY A 38 -7.15 21.34 8.40
C GLY A 38 -6.06 20.31 8.11
N ILE A 39 -5.22 19.87 9.05
CA ILE A 39 -4.18 18.88 8.82
C ILE A 39 -4.35 17.67 9.77
N GLN A 40 -4.48 16.50 9.19
CA GLN A 40 -4.60 15.23 9.89
C GLN A 40 -3.48 14.27 9.50
N VAL A 41 -3.03 13.45 10.44
CA VAL A 41 -2.14 12.32 10.20
C VAL A 41 -2.91 11.03 10.48
N ILE A 42 -2.89 10.10 9.54
CA ILE A 42 -3.63 8.84 9.60
C ILE A 42 -2.64 7.69 9.52
N TYR A 43 -2.67 6.82 10.51
CA TYR A 43 -2.00 5.52 10.44
C TYR A 43 -2.98 4.50 9.89
N ASN A 44 -2.60 3.89 8.79
CA ASN A 44 -3.39 2.90 8.07
C ASN A 44 -2.82 1.50 8.33
N ASP A 45 -3.69 0.54 8.69
CA ASP A 45 -3.36 -0.88 8.82
C ASP A 45 -4.54 -1.70 8.25
N PHE A 46 -4.33 -2.29 7.07
CA PHE A 46 -5.34 -3.05 6.34
C PHE A 46 -4.87 -4.47 6.09
N GLU A 47 -5.72 -5.43 6.46
CA GLU A 47 -5.57 -6.86 6.17
C GLU A 47 -6.78 -7.31 5.34
N ALA A 48 -6.80 -6.91 4.06
CA ALA A 48 -7.88 -7.16 3.09
C ALA A 48 -7.34 -7.07 1.66
N ALA A 49 -8.13 -7.47 0.65
CA ALA A 49 -7.78 -7.27 -0.76
C ALA A 49 -8.04 -5.84 -1.26
N GLY A 50 -8.88 -5.10 -0.57
CA GLY A 50 -9.24 -3.73 -0.85
C GLY A 50 -10.28 -3.22 0.11
N CYS A 51 -10.59 -1.95 0.04
CA CYS A 51 -11.62 -1.30 0.84
C CYS A 51 -12.31 -0.21 0.03
N GLU A 52 -13.62 -0.08 0.19
CA GLU A 52 -14.42 0.96 -0.44
C GLU A 52 -15.04 1.85 0.64
N TRP A 53 -15.21 3.12 0.36
CA TRP A 53 -15.90 4.08 1.24
C TRP A 53 -16.92 4.91 0.47
N GLU A 54 -17.83 5.56 1.19
CA GLU A 54 -18.79 6.47 0.55
C GLU A 54 -18.13 7.79 0.14
N GLU A 55 -18.52 8.29 -1.01
CA GLU A 55 -18.02 9.51 -1.61
C GLU A 55 -18.58 10.74 -0.87
N ASN A 56 -17.87 11.22 0.14
CA ASN A 56 -18.23 12.45 0.86
C ASN A 56 -17.00 13.29 1.25
N LEU A 57 -15.94 13.22 0.42
CA LEU A 57 -14.71 13.94 0.69
C LEU A 57 -14.73 15.33 0.07
N ASP A 58 -14.35 16.33 0.86
CA ASP A 58 -14.19 17.70 0.43
C ASP A 58 -13.17 17.77 -0.72
N ARG A 59 -13.53 18.47 -1.80
CA ARG A 59 -12.74 18.56 -3.04
C ARG A 59 -11.38 19.26 -2.89
N ASP A 60 -11.16 19.96 -1.79
CA ASP A 60 -9.93 20.70 -1.51
C ASP A 60 -8.99 19.96 -0.54
N ILE A 61 -9.12 18.63 -0.43
CA ILE A 61 -8.21 17.81 0.38
C ILE A 61 -7.07 17.28 -0.47
N LEU A 62 -5.84 17.62 -0.09
CA LEU A 62 -4.61 17.03 -0.59
C LEU A 62 -4.23 15.87 0.32
N GLU A 63 -3.99 14.70 -0.26
CA GLU A 63 -3.43 13.55 0.46
C GLU A 63 -1.97 13.36 0.08
N ILE A 64 -1.14 13.17 1.10
CA ILE A 64 0.23 12.72 1.01
C ILE A 64 0.26 11.34 1.66
N ASN A 65 0.47 10.27 0.86
CA ASN A 65 0.43 8.90 1.34
C ASN A 65 1.79 8.22 1.20
N HIS A 66 2.32 7.68 2.30
CA HIS A 66 3.57 6.92 2.36
C HIS A 66 3.27 5.45 2.67
N CYS A 67 3.69 4.56 1.79
CA CYS A 67 3.56 3.12 1.97
C CYS A 67 4.75 2.57 2.76
N ARG A 68 4.51 2.03 3.95
CA ARG A 68 5.55 1.36 4.77
C ARG A 68 5.70 -0.12 4.41
N GLU A 69 4.59 -0.83 4.35
CA GLU A 69 4.56 -2.27 4.10
C GLU A 69 3.42 -2.61 3.14
N GLY A 70 3.61 -3.64 2.33
CA GLY A 70 2.61 -4.11 1.40
C GLY A 70 2.53 -3.28 0.12
N ARG A 71 1.34 -3.14 -0.41
CA ARG A 71 1.06 -2.33 -1.61
C ARG A 71 -0.34 -1.76 -1.56
N GLU A 72 -0.46 -0.53 -2.02
CA GLU A 72 -1.73 0.16 -2.19
C GLU A 72 -1.90 0.53 -3.66
N GLY A 73 -3.11 0.32 -4.18
CA GLY A 73 -3.51 0.71 -5.52
C GLY A 73 -4.71 1.64 -5.48
N SER A 74 -4.57 2.79 -6.11
CA SER A 74 -5.63 3.79 -6.29
C SER A 74 -6.07 3.85 -7.75
N ARG A 75 -7.37 4.00 -7.99
CA ARG A 75 -7.91 4.28 -9.32
C ARG A 75 -8.24 5.76 -9.45
N LEU A 76 -7.67 6.41 -10.45
CA LEU A 76 -7.99 7.78 -10.80
C LEU A 76 -9.30 7.87 -11.58
N LEU A 77 -10.00 9.01 -11.49
CA LEU A 77 -11.21 9.25 -12.27
C LEU A 77 -10.95 9.24 -13.78
N SER A 78 -9.72 9.46 -14.23
CA SER A 78 -9.29 9.27 -15.63
C SER A 78 -9.35 7.82 -16.10
N GLY A 79 -9.58 6.84 -15.21
CA GLY A 79 -9.54 5.41 -15.51
C GLY A 79 -8.13 4.81 -15.46
N SER A 80 -7.12 5.59 -15.05
CA SER A 80 -5.77 5.09 -14.80
C SER A 80 -5.65 4.54 -13.38
N CYS A 81 -4.83 3.51 -13.21
CA CYS A 81 -4.51 2.93 -11.90
C CYS A 81 -3.04 3.18 -11.55
N LEU A 82 -2.80 3.49 -10.30
CA LEU A 82 -1.49 3.72 -9.71
C LEU A 82 -1.25 2.70 -8.60
N TYR A 83 0.01 2.32 -8.39
CA TYR A 83 0.39 1.40 -7.32
C TYR A 83 1.59 1.92 -6.56
N LEU A 84 1.41 2.10 -5.25
CA LEU A 84 2.48 2.38 -4.30
C LEU A 84 3.07 1.09 -3.79
N GLY A 85 4.39 1.04 -3.68
CA GLY A 85 5.11 -0.01 -2.99
C GLY A 85 5.81 0.53 -1.77
N GLU A 86 6.48 -0.35 -1.06
CA GLU A 86 7.23 -0.03 0.14
C GLU A 86 8.23 1.11 -0.09
N GLY A 87 8.16 2.13 0.76
CA GLY A 87 8.93 3.36 0.71
C GLY A 87 8.48 4.40 -0.32
N ASP A 88 7.46 4.11 -1.16
CA ASP A 88 6.94 5.09 -2.11
C ASP A 88 6.04 6.13 -1.40
N LEU A 89 6.06 7.35 -1.93
CA LEU A 89 5.20 8.46 -1.53
C LEU A 89 4.33 8.89 -2.72
N SER A 90 3.02 9.05 -2.49
CA SER A 90 2.12 9.70 -3.45
C SER A 90 1.59 11.02 -2.90
N ILE A 91 1.29 11.96 -3.83
CA ILE A 91 0.58 13.19 -3.52
C ILE A 91 -0.51 13.36 -4.58
N HIS A 92 -1.75 13.46 -4.14
CA HIS A 92 -2.89 13.66 -5.02
C HIS A 92 -4.02 14.40 -4.28
N THR A 93 -4.99 14.89 -5.03
CA THR A 93 -6.23 15.43 -4.47
C THR A 93 -7.28 14.34 -4.39
N MET A 94 -8.04 14.31 -3.29
CA MET A 94 -9.04 13.27 -3.04
C MET A 94 -10.18 13.28 -4.09
N ASP A 95 -10.45 14.43 -4.70
CA ASP A 95 -11.45 14.59 -5.77
C ASP A 95 -11.03 13.96 -7.11
N ASN A 96 -9.80 13.46 -7.24
CA ASN A 96 -9.28 12.80 -8.45
C ASN A 96 -9.23 11.27 -8.34
N CYS A 97 -9.55 10.71 -7.19
CA CYS A 97 -9.51 9.26 -6.96
C CYS A 97 -10.92 8.68 -6.83
N ALA A 98 -11.12 7.48 -7.32
CA ALA A 98 -12.31 6.69 -7.01
C ALA A 98 -12.32 6.36 -5.50
N PRO A 99 -13.51 6.24 -4.87
CA PRO A 99 -13.63 5.98 -3.44
C PRO A 99 -13.35 4.51 -3.10
N GLU A 100 -12.21 4.03 -3.55
CA GLU A 100 -11.76 2.65 -3.36
C GLU A 100 -10.23 2.58 -3.27
N MET A 101 -9.73 1.69 -2.43
CA MET A 101 -8.34 1.26 -2.39
C MET A 101 -8.25 -0.24 -2.69
N SER A 102 -7.22 -0.66 -3.38
CA SER A 102 -6.90 -2.07 -3.57
C SER A 102 -5.57 -2.42 -2.91
N PHE A 103 -5.50 -3.60 -2.31
CA PHE A 103 -4.31 -4.11 -1.64
C PHE A 103 -3.91 -5.44 -2.28
N PRO A 104 -3.11 -5.41 -3.37
CA PRO A 104 -2.78 -6.60 -4.16
C PRO A 104 -2.08 -7.71 -3.37
N LEU A 105 -1.40 -7.37 -2.29
CA LEU A 105 -0.72 -8.31 -1.38
C LEU A 105 -1.58 -8.67 -0.16
N ARG A 106 -2.86 -8.22 -0.12
CA ARG A 106 -3.82 -8.42 0.97
C ARG A 106 -3.40 -7.82 2.31
N HIS A 107 -2.39 -6.97 2.32
CA HIS A 107 -1.99 -6.17 3.47
C HIS A 107 -1.45 -4.82 2.99
N TYR A 108 -1.68 -3.81 3.78
CA TYR A 108 -1.14 -2.47 3.58
C TYR A 108 -0.97 -1.77 4.92
N ARG A 109 0.21 -1.24 5.15
CA ARG A 109 0.49 -0.33 6.26
C ARG A 109 1.13 0.93 5.74
N GLY A 110 0.65 2.07 6.17
CA GLY A 110 1.15 3.35 5.70
C GLY A 110 0.73 4.51 6.59
N ILE A 111 1.23 5.69 6.26
CA ILE A 111 0.81 6.94 6.89
C ILE A 111 0.31 7.87 5.79
N SER A 112 -0.92 8.35 5.94
CA SER A 112 -1.47 9.44 5.14
C SER A 112 -1.46 10.74 5.93
N VAL A 113 -1.08 11.84 5.26
CA VAL A 113 -1.27 13.20 5.76
C VAL A 113 -2.34 13.86 4.89
N LEU A 114 -3.51 14.13 5.46
CA LEU A 114 -4.60 14.83 4.80
C LEU A 114 -4.53 16.31 5.12
N ILE A 115 -4.59 17.14 4.09
CA ILE A 115 -4.53 18.59 4.20
C ILE A 115 -5.76 19.19 3.53
N ASN A 116 -6.70 19.70 4.31
CA ASN A 116 -7.71 20.62 3.79
C ASN A 116 -7.03 21.95 3.52
N LEU A 117 -6.77 22.22 2.24
CA LEU A 117 -5.92 23.35 1.81
C LEU A 117 -6.47 24.69 2.26
N LYS A 118 -7.80 24.88 2.24
CA LYS A 118 -8.43 26.15 2.67
C LYS A 118 -8.26 26.35 4.18
N MET A 119 -8.64 25.36 4.98
CA MET A 119 -8.52 25.46 6.44
C MET A 119 -7.06 25.62 6.88
N ALA A 120 -6.13 24.91 6.24
CA ALA A 120 -4.71 25.00 6.55
C ALA A 120 -4.10 26.34 6.11
N ALA A 121 -4.64 26.98 5.06
CA ALA A 121 -4.23 28.31 4.62
C ALA A 121 -4.75 29.43 5.57
N GLU A 122 -5.94 29.25 6.18
CA GLU A 122 -6.49 30.19 7.16
C GLU A 122 -5.73 30.16 8.51
N ALA A 123 -5.18 29.00 8.89
CA ALA A 123 -4.44 28.80 10.13
C ALA A 123 -3.19 27.94 9.90
N PRO A 124 -2.22 28.41 9.13
CA PRO A 124 -1.05 27.62 8.77
C PRO A 124 -0.15 27.36 9.98
N PRO A 125 0.60 26.22 9.99
CA PRO A 125 1.68 26.02 10.93
C PRO A 125 2.63 27.22 10.93
N GLU A 126 3.09 27.66 12.12
CA GLU A 126 3.89 28.87 12.31
C GLU A 126 5.12 28.92 11.38
N ILE A 127 5.82 27.79 11.24
CA ILE A 127 7.01 27.69 10.39
C ILE A 127 6.72 27.97 8.89
N LEU A 128 5.50 27.66 8.41
CA LEU A 128 5.13 27.98 7.02
C LEU A 128 4.87 29.47 6.86
N SER A 129 4.23 30.10 7.85
CA SER A 129 3.99 31.55 7.88
C SER A 129 5.31 32.33 7.91
N GLU A 130 6.24 31.93 8.78
CA GLU A 130 7.56 32.55 8.89
C GLU A 130 8.40 32.41 7.61
N SER A 131 8.28 31.28 6.93
CA SER A 131 9.02 30.98 5.69
C SER A 131 8.38 31.56 4.44
N GLY A 132 7.18 32.19 4.55
CA GLY A 132 6.42 32.70 3.40
C GLY A 132 5.91 31.61 2.45
N ILE A 133 5.74 30.39 2.95
CA ILE A 133 5.30 29.23 2.17
C ILE A 133 3.77 29.26 2.06
N ASP A 134 3.28 29.28 0.83
CA ASP A 134 1.86 29.20 0.50
C ASP A 134 1.45 27.74 0.25
N ILE A 135 0.72 27.16 1.20
CA ILE A 135 0.26 25.78 1.14
C ILE A 135 -0.71 25.52 -0.03
N LEU A 136 -1.42 26.54 -0.52
CA LEU A 136 -2.32 26.42 -1.67
C LEU A 136 -1.58 26.07 -2.95
N LYS A 137 -0.31 26.47 -3.08
CA LYS A 137 0.55 26.14 -4.23
C LYS A 137 0.93 24.67 -4.31
N PHE A 138 0.75 23.88 -3.26
CA PHE A 138 1.05 22.45 -3.30
C PHE A 138 0.15 21.70 -4.27
N LYS A 139 -1.13 22.07 -4.38
CA LYS A 139 -2.05 21.50 -5.38
C LYS A 139 -1.55 21.73 -6.80
N GLU A 140 -1.15 22.96 -7.12
CA GLU A 140 -0.61 23.30 -8.43
C GLU A 140 0.73 22.61 -8.70
N LYS A 141 1.60 22.55 -7.69
CA LYS A 141 2.94 21.95 -7.80
C LYS A 141 2.91 20.45 -8.06
N PHE A 142 2.04 19.70 -7.33
CA PHE A 142 2.05 18.23 -7.34
C PHE A 142 0.89 17.59 -8.10
N CYS A 143 -0.23 18.30 -8.26
CA CYS A 143 -1.47 17.75 -8.80
C CYS A 143 -1.94 18.51 -10.05
N HIS A 144 -1.00 19.06 -10.82
CA HIS A 144 -1.32 19.78 -12.06
C HIS A 144 -2.12 18.89 -13.03
N ASP A 145 -3.20 19.41 -13.61
CA ASP A 145 -4.09 18.70 -14.55
C ASP A 145 -4.74 17.42 -13.98
N GLY A 146 -4.96 17.35 -12.68
CA GLY A 146 -5.55 16.17 -12.04
C GLY A 146 -4.60 14.97 -12.02
N ASN A 147 -3.31 15.18 -12.15
CA ASN A 147 -2.32 14.11 -12.03
C ASN A 147 -2.05 13.75 -10.55
N CYS A 148 -1.60 12.53 -10.33
CA CYS A 148 -1.05 12.07 -9.06
C CYS A 148 0.48 12.09 -9.18
N PHE A 149 1.15 12.76 -8.25
CA PHE A 149 2.60 12.76 -8.15
C PHE A 149 3.04 11.56 -7.31
N ILE A 150 4.02 10.78 -7.83
CA ILE A 150 4.58 9.65 -7.10
C ILE A 150 6.10 9.79 -7.08
N MET A 151 6.65 9.71 -5.89
CA MET A 151 8.08 9.69 -5.64
C MET A 151 8.51 8.35 -5.03
N ARG A 152 9.63 7.81 -5.52
CA ARG A 152 10.25 6.63 -4.94
C ARG A 152 10.87 6.95 -3.59
N ALA A 153 10.97 5.89 -2.77
CA ALA A 153 11.73 5.95 -1.53
C ALA A 153 13.08 6.64 -1.73
N LYS A 154 13.33 7.62 -0.88
CA LYS A 154 14.58 8.34 -0.73
C LYS A 154 14.92 8.41 0.74
N ASP A 155 16.20 8.49 1.06
CA ASP A 155 16.68 8.54 2.44
C ASP A 155 16.02 9.67 3.24
N GLU A 156 15.76 10.83 2.61
CA GLU A 156 15.09 11.96 3.25
C GLU A 156 13.63 11.66 3.60
N ILE A 157 12.90 10.96 2.74
CA ILE A 157 11.51 10.56 3.00
C ILE A 157 11.49 9.50 4.08
N GLU A 158 12.35 8.48 3.95
CA GLU A 158 12.44 7.41 4.93
C GLU A 158 12.79 7.96 6.31
N HIS A 159 13.68 8.94 6.40
CA HIS A 159 14.00 9.62 7.65
C HIS A 159 12.78 10.28 8.30
N ILE A 160 11.93 10.96 7.52
CA ILE A 160 10.72 11.60 8.05
C ILE A 160 9.72 10.57 8.58
N PHE A 161 9.44 9.54 7.78
CA PHE A 161 8.36 8.59 8.08
C PHE A 161 8.77 7.47 9.05
N SER A 162 10.01 6.96 8.99
CA SER A 162 10.46 5.89 9.88
C SER A 162 10.33 6.26 11.36
N GLU A 163 10.63 7.50 11.70
CA GLU A 163 10.50 8.00 13.07
C GLU A 163 9.04 8.08 13.53
N LEU A 164 8.09 8.40 12.64
CA LEU A 164 6.66 8.46 12.97
C LEU A 164 6.11 7.11 13.46
N TYR A 165 6.69 5.99 13.00
CA TYR A 165 6.26 4.66 13.42
C TYR A 165 6.79 4.21 14.79
N SER A 166 7.74 4.94 15.37
CA SER A 166 8.41 4.57 16.64
C SER A 166 8.22 5.58 17.77
N VAL A 167 7.35 6.57 17.59
CA VAL A 167 7.11 7.63 18.60
C VAL A 167 6.42 7.05 19.83
N PRO A 168 6.96 7.27 21.05
CA PRO A 168 6.25 6.94 22.28
C PRO A 168 4.93 7.71 22.39
N GLU A 169 3.89 7.05 22.89
CA GLU A 169 2.53 7.61 22.97
C GLU A 169 2.49 8.97 23.71
N CYS A 170 3.25 9.12 24.80
CA CYS A 170 3.33 10.36 25.58
C CYS A 170 3.95 11.56 24.81
N LEU A 171 4.71 11.31 23.75
CA LEU A 171 5.34 12.33 22.91
C LEU A 171 4.69 12.46 21.52
N GLN A 172 3.66 11.68 21.24
CA GLN A 172 3.08 11.57 19.90
C GLN A 172 2.58 12.92 19.38
N ARG A 173 1.82 13.66 20.17
CA ARG A 173 1.25 14.95 19.73
C ARG A 173 2.29 15.99 19.33
N PRO A 174 3.31 16.32 20.14
CA PRO A 174 4.36 17.26 19.72
C PRO A 174 5.21 16.72 18.56
N TYR A 175 5.44 15.41 18.54
CA TYR A 175 6.26 14.80 17.50
C TYR A 175 5.58 14.82 16.12
N LEU A 176 4.27 14.50 16.06
CA LEU A 176 3.48 14.61 14.83
C LEU A 176 3.47 16.04 14.29
N LYS A 177 3.37 17.04 15.15
CA LYS A 177 3.48 18.45 14.74
C LYS A 177 4.82 18.76 14.08
N LEU A 178 5.92 18.33 14.71
CA LEU A 178 7.27 18.55 14.19
C LEU A 178 7.46 17.86 12.82
N LYS A 179 7.04 16.61 12.72
CA LYS A 179 7.22 15.82 11.49
C LYS A 179 6.35 16.29 10.33
N VAL A 180 5.15 16.76 10.60
CA VAL A 180 4.31 17.40 9.57
C VAL A 180 4.99 18.67 9.05
N GLN A 181 5.56 19.50 9.91
CA GLN A 181 6.30 20.69 9.48
C GLN A 181 7.53 20.33 8.65
N GLU A 182 8.31 19.34 9.07
CA GLU A 182 9.47 18.84 8.33
C GLU A 182 9.07 18.32 6.95
N LEU A 183 7.98 17.53 6.86
CA LEU A 183 7.44 17.03 5.60
C LEU A 183 7.04 18.18 4.66
N LEU A 184 6.34 19.18 5.17
CA LEU A 184 5.89 20.31 4.36
C LEU A 184 7.08 21.15 3.84
N LEU A 185 8.10 21.36 4.67
CA LEU A 185 9.34 22.01 4.24
C LEU A 185 10.09 21.18 3.18
N PHE A 186 10.21 19.87 3.38
CA PHE A 186 10.80 18.97 2.41
C PHE A 186 10.07 19.06 1.06
N LEU A 187 8.74 19.02 1.05
CA LEU A 187 7.94 19.11 -0.17
C LEU A 187 8.13 20.45 -0.90
N CYS A 188 8.41 21.53 -0.20
CA CYS A 188 8.75 22.81 -0.83
C CYS A 188 10.03 22.70 -1.65
N MET A 189 11.02 21.92 -1.21
CA MET A 189 12.33 21.75 -1.88
C MET A 189 12.28 20.75 -3.04
N VAL A 190 11.26 19.90 -3.12
CA VAL A 190 11.13 18.88 -4.18
C VAL A 190 11.01 19.54 -5.55
N ASP A 191 11.87 19.16 -6.48
CA ASP A 191 11.80 19.56 -7.89
C ASP A 191 11.04 18.48 -8.67
N VAL A 192 9.75 18.70 -8.90
CA VAL A 192 8.86 17.78 -9.60
C VAL A 192 9.35 17.39 -10.99
N SER A 193 10.09 18.29 -11.66
CA SER A 193 10.60 18.05 -13.03
C SER A 193 11.70 16.99 -13.08
N LYS A 194 12.39 16.75 -11.98
CA LYS A 194 13.46 15.75 -11.86
C LYS A 194 12.97 14.38 -11.45
N GLU A 195 11.73 14.28 -10.96
CA GLU A 195 11.14 13.01 -10.57
C GLU A 195 10.61 12.27 -11.80
N LYS A 196 11.01 11.01 -11.95
CA LYS A 196 10.45 10.15 -12.99
C LYS A 196 8.98 9.88 -12.67
N GLN A 197 8.10 10.37 -13.51
CA GLN A 197 6.69 9.99 -13.43
C GLN A 197 6.56 8.47 -13.50
N ARG A 198 5.75 7.91 -12.60
CA ARG A 198 5.48 6.47 -12.59
C ARG A 198 4.57 6.08 -13.73
N THR A 199 4.74 4.85 -14.20
CA THR A 199 3.83 4.24 -15.16
C THR A 199 2.44 4.13 -14.54
N GLN A 200 1.48 4.76 -15.18
CA GLN A 200 0.06 4.54 -14.93
C GLN A 200 -0.40 3.36 -15.77
N TYR A 201 -1.23 2.52 -15.20
CA TYR A 201 -1.79 1.36 -15.89
C TYR A 201 -3.26 1.65 -16.22
N THR A 202 -3.73 1.24 -17.38
CA THR A 202 -5.15 1.37 -17.71
C THR A 202 -5.97 0.33 -16.92
N SER A 203 -7.21 0.68 -16.55
CA SER A 203 -8.09 -0.27 -15.85
C SER A 203 -8.22 -1.63 -16.58
N PRO A 204 -8.37 -1.71 -17.93
CA PRO A 204 -8.38 -3.00 -18.62
C PRO A 204 -7.10 -3.82 -18.44
N GLN A 205 -5.92 -3.19 -18.44
CA GLN A 205 -4.66 -3.89 -18.19
C GLN A 205 -4.60 -4.44 -16.77
N VAL A 206 -5.06 -3.67 -15.80
CA VAL A 206 -5.11 -4.07 -14.39
C VAL A 206 -6.04 -5.25 -14.19
N GLU A 207 -7.27 -5.19 -14.71
CA GLU A 207 -8.25 -6.27 -14.57
C GLU A 207 -7.75 -7.56 -15.24
N LEU A 208 -7.16 -7.45 -16.45
CA LEU A 208 -6.59 -8.60 -17.13
C LEU A 208 -5.47 -9.27 -16.31
N VAL A 209 -4.58 -8.47 -15.70
CA VAL A 209 -3.50 -9.01 -14.87
C VAL A 209 -4.03 -9.60 -13.56
N LYS A 210 -5.11 -9.06 -12.99
CA LYS A 210 -5.80 -9.66 -11.83
C LYS A 210 -6.42 -11.02 -12.18
N GLU A 211 -7.01 -11.16 -13.38
CA GLU A 211 -7.51 -12.45 -13.88
C GLU A 211 -6.38 -13.46 -14.05
N ILE A 212 -5.26 -13.05 -14.65
CA ILE A 212 -4.06 -13.90 -14.77
C ILE A 212 -3.56 -14.33 -13.39
N HIS A 213 -3.49 -13.42 -12.43
CA HIS A 213 -3.12 -13.74 -11.05
C HIS A 213 -4.06 -14.77 -10.43
N LYS A 214 -5.38 -14.58 -10.57
CA LYS A 214 -6.39 -15.53 -10.11
C LYS A 214 -6.20 -16.92 -10.74
N ARG A 215 -5.93 -16.98 -12.05
CA ARG A 215 -5.61 -18.22 -12.77
C ARG A 215 -4.35 -18.90 -12.22
N LEU A 216 -3.28 -18.14 -11.95
CA LEU A 216 -2.01 -18.66 -11.43
C LEU A 216 -2.11 -19.19 -10.00
N THR A 217 -2.97 -18.59 -9.19
CA THR A 217 -3.16 -18.94 -7.76
C THR A 217 -4.21 -20.03 -7.55
N ALA A 218 -5.12 -20.26 -8.51
CA ALA A 218 -6.16 -21.29 -8.44
C ALA A 218 -5.58 -22.71 -8.52
N ASN A 219 -4.51 -22.91 -9.30
CA ASN A 219 -3.85 -24.22 -9.44
C ASN A 219 -2.32 -24.05 -9.35
N LEU A 220 -1.75 -24.29 -8.19
CA LEU A 220 -0.32 -24.11 -7.93
C LEU A 220 0.56 -25.18 -8.59
N GLN A 221 -0.02 -26.31 -9.01
CA GLN A 221 0.72 -27.36 -9.71
C GLN A 221 1.08 -26.95 -11.15
N GLU A 222 0.23 -26.13 -11.77
CA GLU A 222 0.49 -25.61 -13.10
C GLU A 222 1.55 -24.50 -13.06
N ARG A 223 2.40 -24.49 -14.10
CA ARG A 223 3.48 -23.50 -14.26
C ARG A 223 3.47 -22.94 -15.68
N PRO A 224 2.40 -22.24 -16.08
CA PRO A 224 2.37 -21.66 -17.41
C PRO A 224 3.52 -20.68 -17.59
N THR A 225 4.11 -20.71 -18.79
CA THR A 225 5.13 -19.75 -19.20
C THR A 225 4.50 -18.38 -19.47
N ILE A 226 5.32 -17.34 -19.49
CA ILE A 226 4.83 -16.00 -19.82
C ILE A 226 4.29 -15.95 -21.25
N GLU A 227 4.89 -16.71 -22.15
CA GLU A 227 4.48 -16.85 -23.55
C GLU A 227 3.11 -17.53 -23.69
N GLU A 228 2.84 -18.56 -22.89
CA GLU A 228 1.53 -19.22 -22.83
C GLU A 228 0.46 -18.26 -22.29
N LEU A 229 0.72 -17.60 -21.16
CA LEU A 229 -0.18 -16.57 -20.61
C LEU A 229 -0.43 -15.43 -21.60
N SER A 230 0.62 -14.96 -22.27
CA SER A 230 0.53 -13.90 -23.28
C SER A 230 -0.41 -14.28 -24.44
N LYS A 231 -0.34 -15.54 -24.90
CA LYS A 231 -1.21 -16.08 -25.96
C LYS A 231 -2.65 -16.29 -25.46
N GLU A 232 -2.81 -16.87 -24.28
CA GLU A 232 -4.12 -17.18 -23.68
C GLU A 232 -4.94 -15.91 -23.45
N TYR A 233 -4.31 -14.85 -22.94
CA TYR A 233 -4.95 -13.60 -22.58
C TYR A 233 -4.79 -12.48 -23.61
N LEU A 234 -4.22 -12.77 -24.78
CA LEU A 234 -4.01 -11.80 -25.88
C LEU A 234 -3.31 -10.51 -25.46
N ILE A 235 -2.36 -10.60 -24.53
CA ILE A 235 -1.57 -9.49 -24.01
C ILE A 235 -0.09 -9.62 -24.44
N ASN A 236 0.55 -8.52 -24.80
CA ASN A 236 1.98 -8.53 -25.07
C ASN A 236 2.79 -8.91 -23.83
N THR A 237 3.84 -9.76 -24.00
CA THR A 237 4.68 -10.25 -22.90
C THR A 237 5.36 -9.14 -22.10
N ALA A 238 5.78 -8.06 -22.76
CA ALA A 238 6.40 -6.92 -22.09
C ALA A 238 5.37 -6.17 -21.21
N THR A 239 4.18 -5.91 -21.76
CA THR A 239 3.06 -5.29 -21.02
C THR A 239 2.64 -6.16 -19.84
N LEU A 240 2.50 -7.49 -20.04
CA LEU A 240 2.17 -8.41 -18.94
C LEU A 240 3.20 -8.34 -17.82
N LYS A 241 4.51 -8.43 -18.15
CA LYS A 241 5.60 -8.38 -17.17
C LYS A 241 5.61 -7.05 -16.38
N ASP A 242 5.46 -5.94 -17.10
CA ASP A 242 5.51 -4.60 -16.51
C ASP A 242 4.29 -4.35 -15.62
N THR A 243 3.08 -4.59 -16.14
CA THR A 243 1.83 -4.40 -15.37
C THR A 243 1.79 -5.31 -14.15
N PHE A 244 2.15 -6.59 -14.29
CA PHE A 244 2.19 -7.51 -13.15
C PHE A 244 3.17 -7.05 -12.08
N LYS A 245 4.39 -6.67 -12.47
CA LYS A 245 5.38 -6.11 -11.53
C LYS A 245 4.90 -4.81 -10.91
N GLY A 246 4.21 -3.97 -11.67
CA GLY A 246 3.61 -2.73 -11.15
C GLY A 246 2.57 -3.01 -10.05
N ILE A 247 1.67 -3.97 -10.27
CA ILE A 247 0.59 -4.34 -9.34
C ILE A 247 1.15 -5.09 -8.12
N TYR A 248 1.95 -6.14 -8.32
CA TYR A 248 2.38 -7.06 -7.26
C TYR A 248 3.80 -6.80 -6.74
N GLY A 249 4.52 -5.83 -7.29
CA GLY A 249 5.86 -5.42 -6.83
C GLY A 249 7.01 -6.27 -7.35
N GLN A 250 6.74 -7.49 -7.82
CA GLN A 250 7.73 -8.47 -8.22
C GLN A 250 7.43 -9.05 -9.62
N PRO A 251 8.45 -9.54 -10.36
CA PRO A 251 8.21 -10.34 -11.56
C PRO A 251 7.37 -11.59 -11.25
N ILE A 252 6.52 -12.00 -12.20
CA ILE A 252 5.58 -13.14 -12.06
C ILE A 252 6.26 -14.38 -11.44
N GLY A 253 7.43 -14.77 -11.94
CA GLY A 253 8.13 -15.98 -11.46
C GLY A 253 8.58 -15.86 -10.00
N ALA A 254 9.10 -14.70 -9.58
CA ALA A 254 9.52 -14.44 -8.20
C ALA A 254 8.30 -14.41 -7.26
N TYR A 255 7.25 -13.69 -7.64
CA TYR A 255 6.00 -13.62 -6.92
C TYR A 255 5.39 -15.02 -6.71
N MET A 256 5.25 -15.81 -7.77
CA MET A 256 4.67 -17.15 -7.69
C MET A 256 5.54 -18.14 -6.91
N LYS A 257 6.88 -17.96 -6.91
CA LYS A 257 7.78 -18.74 -6.02
C LYS A 257 7.45 -18.44 -4.57
N GLU A 258 7.38 -17.16 -4.20
CA GLU A 258 7.07 -16.74 -2.84
C GLU A 258 5.66 -17.16 -2.43
N TYR A 259 4.66 -16.94 -3.28
CA TYR A 259 3.27 -17.33 -3.03
C TYR A 259 3.13 -18.82 -2.71
N ARG A 260 3.74 -19.70 -3.55
CA ARG A 260 3.76 -21.15 -3.30
C ARG A 260 4.36 -21.51 -1.95
N ILE A 261 5.47 -20.90 -1.58
CA ILE A 261 6.13 -21.18 -0.30
C ILE A 261 5.30 -20.72 0.89
N ARG A 262 4.62 -19.58 0.79
CA ARG A 262 3.70 -19.10 1.85
C ARG A 262 2.50 -20.05 2.00
N GLN A 263 1.91 -20.53 0.90
CA GLN A 263 0.85 -21.54 0.94
C GLN A 263 1.35 -22.87 1.57
N ALA A 264 2.58 -23.29 1.26
CA ALA A 264 3.17 -24.44 1.94
C ALA A 264 3.37 -24.22 3.44
N ALA A 265 3.77 -23.02 3.86
CA ALA A 265 3.91 -22.69 5.27
C ALA A 265 2.56 -22.79 6.02
N ASP A 266 1.48 -22.34 5.41
CA ASP A 266 0.12 -22.48 5.95
C ASP A 266 -0.30 -23.94 6.06
N LEU A 267 -0.07 -24.76 5.03
CA LEU A 267 -0.34 -26.20 5.06
C LEU A 267 0.49 -26.91 6.13
N LEU A 268 1.76 -26.56 6.28
CA LEU A 268 2.65 -27.12 7.33
C LEU A 268 2.15 -26.80 8.74
N ARG A 269 1.55 -25.64 8.94
CA ARG A 269 1.01 -25.19 10.24
C ARG A 269 -0.36 -25.82 10.54
N GLN A 270 -1.20 -25.96 9.53
CA GLN A 270 -2.62 -26.33 9.71
C GLN A 270 -2.89 -27.82 9.55
N THR A 271 -1.95 -28.59 8.96
CA THR A 271 -2.18 -29.99 8.62
C THR A 271 -1.03 -30.90 9.01
N GLN A 272 -1.31 -32.22 9.08
CA GLN A 272 -0.31 -33.28 9.27
C GLN A 272 0.10 -33.93 7.94
N VAL A 273 -0.27 -33.36 6.81
CA VAL A 273 0.09 -33.84 5.46
C VAL A 273 1.64 -33.89 5.34
N SER A 274 2.17 -34.93 4.70
CA SER A 274 3.62 -35.10 4.57
C SER A 274 4.27 -33.94 3.81
N ILE A 275 5.52 -33.63 4.15
CA ILE A 275 6.28 -32.54 3.49
C ILE A 275 6.42 -32.80 1.98
N ALA A 276 6.57 -34.08 1.57
CA ALA A 276 6.63 -34.47 0.18
C ALA A 276 5.31 -34.21 -0.57
N GLU A 277 4.19 -34.49 0.07
CA GLU A 277 2.85 -34.26 -0.48
C GLU A 277 2.53 -32.77 -0.55
N ILE A 278 2.87 -31.97 0.47
CA ILE A 278 2.77 -30.51 0.40
C ILE A 278 3.60 -29.94 -0.75
N ALA A 279 4.84 -30.42 -0.92
CA ALA A 279 5.70 -30.01 -2.04
C ALA A 279 5.00 -30.27 -3.40
N SER A 280 4.40 -31.46 -3.55
CA SER A 280 3.66 -31.82 -4.75
C SER A 280 2.43 -30.94 -4.98
N GLN A 281 1.64 -30.68 -3.94
CA GLN A 281 0.41 -29.84 -4.02
C GLN A 281 0.70 -28.42 -4.48
N ILE A 282 1.87 -27.86 -4.12
CA ILE A 282 2.28 -26.52 -4.55
C ILE A 282 3.16 -26.51 -5.81
N GLY A 283 3.21 -27.64 -6.56
CA GLY A 283 3.86 -27.76 -7.85
C GLY A 283 5.38 -27.95 -7.81
N TYR A 284 5.94 -28.54 -6.76
CA TYR A 284 7.34 -28.97 -6.72
C TYR A 284 7.44 -30.49 -6.95
N GLU A 285 8.05 -30.89 -8.06
CA GLU A 285 8.31 -32.28 -8.37
C GLU A 285 9.40 -32.89 -7.48
N ASN A 286 10.28 -32.05 -6.92
CA ASN A 286 11.43 -32.47 -6.14
C ASN A 286 11.42 -31.84 -4.76
N GLN A 287 11.35 -32.71 -3.73
CA GLN A 287 11.31 -32.27 -2.32
C GLN A 287 12.58 -31.49 -1.91
N SER A 288 13.75 -31.80 -2.48
CA SER A 288 14.98 -31.06 -2.15
C SER A 288 14.95 -29.64 -2.71
N LYS A 289 14.42 -29.44 -3.94
CA LYS A 289 14.20 -28.11 -4.53
C LYS A 289 13.17 -27.31 -3.72
N PHE A 290 12.10 -27.97 -3.26
CA PHE A 290 11.13 -27.37 -2.36
C PHE A 290 11.79 -26.92 -1.05
N ALA A 291 12.52 -27.82 -0.36
CA ALA A 291 13.16 -27.53 0.91
C ALA A 291 14.16 -26.36 0.81
N SER A 292 14.91 -26.29 -0.30
CA SER A 292 15.82 -25.17 -0.58
C SER A 292 15.03 -23.85 -0.74
N ALA A 293 14.01 -23.85 -1.60
CA ALA A 293 13.19 -22.66 -1.84
C ALA A 293 12.46 -22.19 -0.58
N PHE A 294 11.98 -23.13 0.24
CA PHE A 294 11.34 -22.84 1.52
C PHE A 294 12.31 -22.18 2.49
N ARG A 295 13.54 -22.74 2.62
CA ARG A 295 14.57 -22.15 3.49
C ARG A 295 15.02 -20.77 3.01
N ASP A 296 15.12 -20.57 1.70
CA ASP A 296 15.49 -19.27 1.12
C ASP A 296 14.50 -18.17 1.55
N ILE A 297 13.19 -18.47 1.56
CA ILE A 297 12.12 -17.52 1.83
C ILE A 297 11.81 -17.45 3.33
N MET A 298 11.59 -18.60 3.98
CA MET A 298 11.16 -18.67 5.38
C MET A 298 12.32 -18.64 6.39
N LYS A 299 13.59 -18.71 5.92
CA LYS A 299 14.83 -18.71 6.70
C LYS A 299 15.02 -19.94 7.61
N ILE A 300 14.16 -20.94 7.50
CA ILE A 300 14.10 -22.15 8.32
C ILE A 300 13.65 -23.33 7.45
N ALA A 301 14.05 -24.55 7.79
CA ALA A 301 13.67 -25.74 7.04
C ALA A 301 12.19 -26.11 7.26
N PRO A 302 11.48 -26.72 6.26
CA PRO A 302 10.06 -27.09 6.39
C PRO A 302 9.74 -27.95 7.62
N ALA A 303 10.60 -28.93 7.94
CA ALA A 303 10.41 -29.81 9.10
C ALA A 303 10.55 -29.07 10.43
N GLU A 304 11.46 -28.13 10.50
CA GLU A 304 11.69 -27.30 11.67
C GLU A 304 10.56 -26.28 11.84
N TYR A 305 10.12 -25.64 10.72
CA TYR A 305 8.96 -24.75 10.70
C TYR A 305 7.71 -25.43 11.25
N ARG A 306 7.42 -26.68 10.81
CA ARG A 306 6.28 -27.47 11.33
C ARG A 306 6.39 -27.71 12.85
N LYS A 307 7.60 -28.06 13.36
CA LYS A 307 7.78 -28.27 14.79
C LYS A 307 7.53 -27.00 15.62
N GLN A 308 7.98 -25.86 15.12
CA GLN A 308 7.78 -24.57 15.81
C GLN A 308 6.35 -24.09 15.77
N SER A 309 5.63 -24.37 14.66
CA SER A 309 4.23 -23.93 14.45
C SER A 309 3.21 -24.92 15.00
N GLY A 310 3.53 -26.18 15.17
CA GLY A 310 2.68 -27.30 15.58
C GLY A 310 2.73 -27.63 17.06
N GLY A 311 3.13 -26.71 17.91
CA GLY A 311 3.15 -26.87 19.37
C GLY A 311 1.76 -26.78 20.01
N LYS A 312 0.77 -27.53 19.54
CA LYS A 312 -0.43 -27.94 20.29
C LYS A 312 -0.91 -29.28 19.82
#